data_def69e7bf578d9be62194a62d890180b
#
_entry.id   def69e7bf578d9be62194a62d890180b
#
_cell.length_a   1.000
_cell.length_b   1.000
_cell.length_c   1.000
_cell.angle_alpha   90.00
_cell.angle_beta   90.00
_cell.angle_gamma   90.00
#
_symmetry.space_group_name_H-M   'P 1'
#
loop_
_entity.id
_entity.type
_entity.pdbx_description
1 polymer ?
#
loop_
_entity_poly.entity_id
_entity_poly.type
_entity_poly.pdbx_seq_one_letter_code
_entity_poly.pdbx_strand_id
1 'polypeptide(L)'
;GVCEHWEGGPVGGAWTKPMLRWKLQLLKGMGINAIRPSHNPTPPMFYDICDEIGLLVMDEIFDGWHKKAPEDYGKQAFDAWWQRDVTEWITRDRNHPSIFVWSLGNETHSDIAPELVKFGKNLDPTRLFTSGAGNPEDMDIQGVNGGSETKSFIENKTLEKPFISTEAPHTWQTRGYYRTQTWWRDNELPGTYELPNLTEKEIFFYEGINPKNWRNRKQRFNSSYDNATVRVSARKYWEVMRDTPWHSGHFRWTGFDYYGEAGLVHGGLPFNLFMGGALDVAGFKKDLYYFYKSQWTKEPMIHMLPHWTHPRMPKGTVVPVWVYSNADEVELFLNGKSLGKDTPGTVWNEMQCEWMVPYQEGRLEAVAYIDGKEVKRTAFNTSKEPTSLKTTVEKLDAEDGFASSYVVSSEGLDENGNLSPYAENRVYYHLHGDVKKISMENGNPIDPTSRTKADYRSMFFGKTRLFLRELPNATNAALVTASILGDKALYVSNTITIDVKYVPLFGDTTLATPKVLYTTNGKNPEEFGMPYQGSFTIVDGTTV
;
A
#
# COMPACT_ATOMS: atom_id res chain seq x y z
N GLY A 1 -2.85 -13.33 6.51
CA GLY A 1 -3.69 -12.85 5.41
C GLY A 1 -3.93 -11.35 5.44
N VAL A 2 -4.66 -10.86 4.45
CA VAL A 2 -5.07 -9.45 4.35
C VAL A 2 -6.53 -9.34 3.96
N CYS A 3 -7.20 -8.28 4.43
CA CYS A 3 -8.48 -7.83 3.90
C CYS A 3 -8.26 -6.99 2.65
N GLU A 4 -9.14 -7.15 1.65
CA GLU A 4 -9.10 -6.38 0.41
C GLU A 4 -10.50 -5.99 -0.06
N HIS A 5 -10.71 -4.70 -0.30
CA HIS A 5 -11.87 -4.25 -1.03
C HIS A 5 -11.74 -4.58 -2.52
N TRP A 6 -12.88 -4.80 -3.19
CA TRP A 6 -12.92 -4.95 -4.65
C TRP A 6 -12.49 -3.64 -5.35
N GLU A 7 -12.47 -2.55 -4.64
CA GLU A 7 -11.95 -1.29 -5.11
C GLU A 7 -10.46 -1.39 -5.42
N GLY A 8 -10.05 -0.89 -6.56
CA GLY A 8 -8.65 -0.79 -6.97
C GLY A 8 -8.31 0.63 -7.33
N GLY A 9 -7.43 1.26 -6.58
CA GLY A 9 -7.02 2.65 -6.80
C GLY A 9 -6.92 3.05 -8.28
N PRO A 10 -6.16 2.32 -9.10
CA PRO A 10 -6.02 2.64 -10.52
C PRO A 10 -7.30 2.49 -11.34
N VAL A 11 -8.13 1.52 -11.04
CA VAL A 11 -9.23 1.09 -11.93
C VAL A 11 -10.62 1.23 -11.32
N GLY A 12 -10.72 1.63 -10.05
CA GLY A 12 -11.98 1.53 -9.32
C GLY A 12 -12.46 0.08 -9.26
N GLY A 13 -13.70 -0.18 -9.62
CA GLY A 13 -14.25 -1.55 -9.71
C GLY A 13 -14.02 -2.27 -11.04
N ALA A 14 -13.39 -1.61 -12.03
CA ALA A 14 -13.26 -2.13 -13.40
C ALA A 14 -11.95 -2.89 -13.62
N TRP A 15 -11.70 -3.91 -12.82
CA TRP A 15 -10.53 -4.77 -12.95
C TRP A 15 -10.51 -5.53 -14.28
N THR A 16 -9.34 -5.54 -14.92
CA THR A 16 -8.99 -6.56 -15.92
C THR A 16 -8.26 -7.71 -15.24
N LYS A 17 -8.34 -8.91 -15.79
CA LYS A 17 -7.69 -10.08 -15.19
C LYS A 17 -6.17 -9.87 -15.02
N PRO A 18 -5.42 -9.32 -16.02
CA PRO A 18 -4.00 -9.02 -15.85
C PRO A 18 -3.70 -8.07 -14.69
N MET A 19 -4.47 -7.00 -14.53
CA MET A 19 -4.26 -6.03 -13.45
C MET A 19 -4.64 -6.60 -12.07
N LEU A 20 -5.70 -7.39 -12.00
CA LEU A 20 -6.07 -8.06 -10.76
C LEU A 20 -4.99 -9.08 -10.35
N ARG A 21 -4.48 -9.86 -11.31
CA ARG A 21 -3.35 -10.78 -11.08
C ARG A 21 -2.12 -10.03 -10.55
N TRP A 22 -1.77 -8.90 -11.15
CA TRP A 22 -0.68 -8.04 -10.67
C TRP A 22 -0.89 -7.61 -9.22
N LYS A 23 -2.08 -7.15 -8.84
CA LYS A 23 -2.43 -6.79 -7.46
C LYS A 23 -2.21 -7.97 -6.51
N LEU A 24 -2.75 -9.15 -6.84
CA LEU A 24 -2.67 -10.34 -6.00
C LEU A 24 -1.22 -10.87 -5.90
N GLN A 25 -0.44 -10.79 -6.97
CA GLN A 25 0.98 -11.15 -6.95
C GLN A 25 1.82 -10.20 -6.09
N LEU A 26 1.54 -8.90 -6.07
CA LEU A 26 2.18 -7.96 -5.15
C LEU A 26 1.92 -8.35 -3.69
N LEU A 27 0.68 -8.70 -3.35
CA LEU A 27 0.33 -9.17 -2.01
C LEU A 27 1.00 -10.50 -1.69
N LYS A 28 0.98 -11.46 -2.60
CA LYS A 28 1.68 -12.74 -2.41
C LYS A 28 3.19 -12.56 -2.21
N GLY A 29 3.81 -11.60 -2.90
CA GLY A 29 5.21 -11.22 -2.72
C GLY A 29 5.55 -10.67 -1.33
N MET A 30 4.56 -10.26 -0.54
CA MET A 30 4.71 -9.90 0.87
C MET A 30 4.78 -11.15 1.78
N GLY A 31 4.34 -12.29 1.27
CA GLY A 31 4.30 -13.56 2.01
C GLY A 31 2.92 -13.93 2.53
N ILE A 32 1.84 -13.25 2.12
CA ILE A 32 0.49 -13.67 2.48
C ILE A 32 0.16 -15.03 1.86
N ASN A 33 -0.68 -15.78 2.54
CA ASN A 33 -1.25 -17.02 2.07
C ASN A 33 -2.78 -17.00 1.94
N ALA A 34 -3.44 -15.92 2.42
CA ALA A 34 -4.89 -15.82 2.39
C ALA A 34 -5.37 -14.38 2.17
N ILE A 35 -6.57 -14.24 1.59
CA ILE A 35 -7.28 -12.96 1.41
C ILE A 35 -8.71 -13.10 1.93
N ARG A 36 -9.20 -12.03 2.56
CA ARG A 36 -10.60 -11.83 2.89
C ARG A 36 -11.15 -10.71 2.00
N PRO A 37 -11.99 -11.01 0.99
CA PRO A 37 -12.72 -9.99 0.25
C PRO A 37 -13.66 -9.23 1.19
N SER A 38 -13.47 -7.93 1.31
CA SER A 38 -14.23 -7.08 2.24
C SER A 38 -15.21 -6.22 1.46
N HIS A 39 -16.50 -6.26 1.72
CA HIS A 39 -17.24 -7.24 2.53
C HIS A 39 -18.36 -7.78 1.65
N ASN A 40 -18.02 -8.33 0.52
CA ASN A 40 -18.95 -8.81 -0.50
C ASN A 40 -18.29 -9.88 -1.39
N PRO A 41 -19.08 -10.72 -2.07
CA PRO A 41 -18.56 -11.65 -3.07
C PRO A 41 -17.87 -10.89 -4.21
N THR A 42 -16.72 -11.39 -4.63
CA THR A 42 -15.98 -10.86 -5.77
C THR A 42 -16.41 -11.53 -7.09
N PRO A 43 -16.06 -10.95 -8.26
CA PRO A 43 -16.25 -11.63 -9.54
C PRO A 43 -15.46 -12.94 -9.63
N PRO A 44 -15.94 -13.94 -10.38
CA PRO A 44 -15.31 -15.27 -10.49
C PRO A 44 -13.84 -15.25 -10.84
N MET A 45 -13.38 -14.34 -11.69
CA MET A 45 -11.97 -14.22 -12.09
C MET A 45 -11.02 -14.00 -10.90
N PHE A 46 -11.51 -13.49 -9.76
CA PHE A 46 -10.70 -13.36 -8.55
C PHE A 46 -10.35 -14.72 -7.97
N TYR A 47 -11.34 -15.59 -7.85
CA TYR A 47 -11.15 -16.94 -7.32
C TYR A 47 -10.31 -17.79 -8.27
N ASP A 48 -10.53 -17.67 -9.60
CA ASP A 48 -9.69 -18.33 -10.61
C ASP A 48 -8.20 -17.99 -10.40
N ILE A 49 -7.89 -16.71 -10.24
CA ILE A 49 -6.51 -16.27 -9.99
C ILE A 49 -6.01 -16.80 -8.64
N CYS A 50 -6.81 -16.76 -7.57
CA CYS A 50 -6.43 -17.30 -6.28
C CYS A 50 -6.13 -18.80 -6.34
N ASP A 51 -6.95 -19.57 -7.06
CA ASP A 51 -6.73 -21.00 -7.30
C ASP A 51 -5.39 -21.24 -8.01
N GLU A 52 -5.11 -20.47 -9.07
CA GLU A 52 -3.89 -20.60 -9.88
C GLU A 52 -2.61 -20.23 -9.12
N ILE A 53 -2.64 -19.13 -8.36
CA ILE A 53 -1.44 -18.64 -7.68
C ILE A 53 -1.29 -19.20 -6.25
N GLY A 54 -2.27 -19.97 -5.77
CA GLY A 54 -2.25 -20.61 -4.45
C GLY A 54 -2.43 -19.61 -3.30
N LEU A 55 -3.49 -18.79 -3.36
CA LEU A 55 -3.96 -17.96 -2.25
C LEU A 55 -5.27 -18.55 -1.71
N LEU A 56 -5.35 -18.72 -0.41
CA LEU A 56 -6.59 -19.09 0.26
C LEU A 56 -7.54 -17.89 0.33
N VAL A 57 -8.84 -18.16 0.34
CA VAL A 57 -9.88 -17.14 0.41
C VAL A 57 -10.83 -17.43 1.57
N MET A 58 -10.97 -16.47 2.47
CA MET A 58 -12.12 -16.38 3.38
C MET A 58 -13.20 -15.60 2.64
N ASP A 59 -14.07 -16.30 1.96
CA ASP A 59 -15.08 -15.65 1.12
C ASP A 59 -16.22 -15.11 1.95
N GLU A 60 -16.61 -13.82 1.73
CA GLU A 60 -17.56 -13.09 2.56
C GLU A 60 -18.71 -12.55 1.74
N ILE A 61 -19.95 -12.75 2.26
CA ILE A 61 -21.15 -12.39 1.51
C ILE A 61 -21.73 -11.02 1.89
N PHE A 62 -21.80 -10.66 3.18
CA PHE A 62 -22.52 -9.46 3.63
C PHE A 62 -21.63 -8.51 4.43
N ASP A 63 -21.70 -7.21 4.16
CA ASP A 63 -21.07 -6.20 5.03
C ASP A 63 -21.79 -6.06 6.39
N GLY A 64 -23.03 -6.39 6.45
CA GLY A 64 -23.83 -6.44 7.68
C GLY A 64 -25.21 -7.00 7.37
N TRP A 65 -25.84 -7.60 8.36
CA TRP A 65 -27.20 -8.13 8.18
C TRP A 65 -28.22 -6.99 8.31
N HIS A 66 -28.72 -6.75 9.53
CA HIS A 66 -29.68 -5.69 9.80
C HIS A 66 -29.03 -4.36 10.23
N LYS A 67 -27.70 -4.37 10.48
CA LYS A 67 -27.01 -3.28 11.17
C LYS A 67 -26.61 -2.11 10.26
N LYS A 68 -26.10 -2.38 9.06
CA LYS A 68 -25.38 -1.37 8.27
C LYS A 68 -26.20 -0.67 7.18
N ALA A 69 -27.34 -1.21 6.80
CA ALA A 69 -28.17 -0.62 5.76
C ALA A 69 -29.65 -0.44 6.16
N PRO A 70 -29.99 0.00 7.38
CA PRO A 70 -31.38 0.09 7.80
C PRO A 70 -32.13 1.23 7.11
N GLU A 71 -31.45 2.22 6.57
CA GLU A 71 -32.04 3.42 5.97
C GLU A 71 -32.01 3.39 4.45
N ASP A 72 -30.90 2.88 3.85
CA ASP A 72 -30.71 2.89 2.40
C ASP A 72 -31.50 1.80 1.69
N TYR A 73 -31.44 0.56 2.20
CA TYR A 73 -32.11 -0.59 1.61
C TYR A 73 -33.20 -1.16 2.50
N GLY A 74 -33.24 -0.68 3.74
CA GLY A 74 -34.13 -1.18 4.78
C GLY A 74 -33.79 -2.59 5.24
N LYS A 75 -34.19 -2.93 6.47
CA LYS A 75 -34.08 -4.28 7.01
C LYS A 75 -34.76 -5.32 6.14
N GLN A 76 -35.81 -4.89 5.43
CA GLN A 76 -36.61 -5.76 4.56
C GLN A 76 -35.81 -6.32 3.37
N ALA A 77 -34.79 -5.64 2.88
CA ALA A 77 -33.98 -6.15 1.78
C ALA A 77 -33.22 -7.41 2.19
N PHE A 78 -32.58 -7.40 3.36
CA PHE A 78 -31.91 -8.57 3.90
C PHE A 78 -32.90 -9.71 4.16
N ASP A 79 -33.97 -9.45 4.89
CA ASP A 79 -34.97 -10.46 5.27
C ASP A 79 -35.63 -11.13 4.04
N ALA A 80 -35.84 -10.34 2.97
CA ALA A 80 -36.45 -10.84 1.75
C ALA A 80 -35.51 -11.66 0.86
N TRP A 81 -34.19 -11.41 0.92
CA TRP A 81 -33.27 -11.89 -0.11
C TRP A 81 -32.12 -12.77 0.38
N TRP A 82 -31.80 -12.80 1.67
CA TRP A 82 -30.62 -13.47 2.17
C TRP A 82 -30.52 -14.96 1.79
N GLN A 83 -31.63 -15.70 1.76
CA GLN A 83 -31.63 -17.12 1.38
C GLN A 83 -31.24 -17.31 -0.08
N ARG A 84 -31.76 -16.46 -0.93
CA ARG A 84 -31.40 -16.44 -2.35
C ARG A 84 -29.94 -16.07 -2.54
N ASP A 85 -29.53 -15.00 -1.90
CA ASP A 85 -28.16 -14.48 -2.03
C ASP A 85 -27.12 -15.50 -1.54
N VAL A 86 -27.36 -16.14 -0.39
CA VAL A 86 -26.49 -17.22 0.12
C VAL A 86 -26.51 -18.43 -0.82
N THR A 87 -27.64 -18.78 -1.39
CA THR A 87 -27.74 -19.89 -2.34
C THR A 87 -26.93 -19.60 -3.62
N GLU A 88 -27.11 -18.44 -4.23
CA GLU A 88 -26.43 -18.04 -5.44
C GLU A 88 -24.91 -17.94 -5.19
N TRP A 89 -24.49 -17.34 -4.09
CA TRP A 89 -23.09 -17.20 -3.70
C TRP A 89 -22.39 -18.54 -3.49
N ILE A 90 -22.88 -19.39 -2.59
CA ILE A 90 -22.26 -20.70 -2.33
C ILE A 90 -22.29 -21.59 -3.60
N THR A 91 -23.39 -21.60 -4.33
CA THR A 91 -23.51 -22.43 -5.53
C THR A 91 -22.54 -21.99 -6.61
N ARG A 92 -22.32 -20.68 -6.77
CA ARG A 92 -21.36 -20.13 -7.74
C ARG A 92 -19.92 -20.50 -7.36
N ASP A 93 -19.54 -20.35 -6.07
CA ASP A 93 -18.13 -20.30 -5.68
C ASP A 93 -17.60 -21.58 -5.03
N ARG A 94 -18.48 -22.50 -4.57
CA ARG A 94 -18.06 -23.71 -3.83
C ARG A 94 -17.09 -24.65 -4.54
N ASN A 95 -16.92 -24.53 -5.85
CA ASN A 95 -15.98 -25.35 -6.60
C ASN A 95 -14.55 -24.77 -6.66
N HIS A 96 -14.31 -23.58 -6.10
CA HIS A 96 -12.99 -23.00 -6.00
C HIS A 96 -12.20 -23.61 -4.83
N PRO A 97 -11.08 -24.30 -5.06
CA PRO A 97 -10.27 -24.89 -3.99
C PRO A 97 -9.58 -23.85 -3.12
N SER A 98 -9.43 -22.61 -3.59
CA SER A 98 -8.89 -21.51 -2.79
C SER A 98 -9.80 -21.12 -1.62
N ILE A 99 -11.12 -21.30 -1.73
CA ILE A 99 -12.06 -20.96 -0.65
C ILE A 99 -11.95 -22.03 0.45
N PHE A 100 -11.46 -21.62 1.62
CA PHE A 100 -11.27 -22.53 2.75
C PHE A 100 -12.33 -22.35 3.85
N VAL A 101 -12.97 -21.18 3.90
CA VAL A 101 -14.01 -20.85 4.89
C VAL A 101 -15.01 -19.84 4.31
N TRP A 102 -16.26 -19.99 4.68
CA TRP A 102 -17.34 -19.06 4.35
C TRP A 102 -17.52 -18.05 5.48
N SER A 103 -17.47 -16.75 5.18
CA SER A 103 -17.79 -15.68 6.10
C SER A 103 -19.18 -15.14 5.83
N LEU A 104 -20.08 -15.33 6.79
CA LEU A 104 -21.49 -14.94 6.64
C LEU A 104 -21.73 -13.44 6.79
N GLY A 105 -20.73 -12.69 7.27
CA GLY A 105 -20.85 -11.24 7.31
C GLY A 105 -19.81 -10.55 8.18
N ASN A 106 -19.76 -9.23 7.99
CA ASN A 106 -18.89 -8.32 8.71
C ASN A 106 -19.64 -7.61 9.83
N GLU A 107 -19.01 -7.48 11.02
CA GLU A 107 -19.53 -6.72 12.18
C GLU A 107 -21.02 -6.97 12.51
N THR A 108 -21.41 -8.22 12.45
CA THR A 108 -22.80 -8.66 12.59
C THR A 108 -23.10 -9.17 14.00
N HIS A 109 -24.25 -8.79 14.53
CA HIS A 109 -24.83 -9.35 15.75
C HIS A 109 -26.33 -9.47 15.53
N SER A 110 -26.88 -10.68 15.50
CA SER A 110 -28.31 -10.92 15.33
C SER A 110 -28.68 -12.38 15.62
N ASP A 111 -29.90 -12.61 16.02
CA ASP A 111 -30.45 -13.93 16.25
C ASP A 111 -30.58 -14.79 14.98
N ILE A 112 -30.36 -14.19 13.80
CA ILE A 112 -30.37 -14.88 12.51
C ILE A 112 -29.13 -15.78 12.29
N ALA A 113 -28.07 -15.63 13.10
CA ALA A 113 -26.81 -16.35 12.89
C ALA A 113 -26.97 -17.89 12.84
N PRO A 114 -27.70 -18.54 13.79
CA PRO A 114 -27.90 -20.00 13.73
C PRO A 114 -28.60 -20.45 12.45
N GLU A 115 -29.57 -19.66 11.97
CA GLU A 115 -30.32 -19.97 10.76
C GLU A 115 -29.42 -19.85 9.51
N LEU A 116 -28.61 -18.79 9.41
CA LEU A 116 -27.64 -18.59 8.34
C LEU A 116 -26.62 -19.73 8.27
N VAL A 117 -26.04 -20.14 9.39
CA VAL A 117 -25.09 -21.25 9.46
C VAL A 117 -25.73 -22.55 9.02
N LYS A 118 -26.92 -22.86 9.57
CA LYS A 118 -27.67 -24.06 9.19
C LYS A 118 -28.01 -24.09 7.70
N PHE A 119 -28.44 -22.97 7.16
CA PHE A 119 -28.77 -22.85 5.73
C PHE A 119 -27.54 -23.03 4.86
N GLY A 120 -26.43 -22.35 5.20
CA GLY A 120 -25.17 -22.48 4.46
C GLY A 120 -24.62 -23.91 4.46
N LYS A 121 -24.67 -24.60 5.62
CA LYS A 121 -24.24 -26.01 5.73
C LYS A 121 -25.08 -26.99 4.91
N ASN A 122 -26.32 -26.67 4.63
CA ASN A 122 -27.15 -27.48 3.72
C ASN A 122 -26.69 -27.33 2.25
N LEU A 123 -26.07 -26.19 1.90
CA LEU A 123 -25.55 -25.92 0.55
C LEU A 123 -24.11 -26.40 0.36
N ASP A 124 -23.28 -26.26 1.39
CA ASP A 124 -21.91 -26.78 1.45
C ASP A 124 -21.58 -27.34 2.84
N PRO A 125 -21.69 -28.65 3.04
CA PRO A 125 -21.32 -29.30 4.29
C PRO A 125 -19.82 -29.52 4.46
N THR A 126 -19.00 -29.14 3.48
CA THR A 126 -17.57 -29.47 3.44
C THR A 126 -16.68 -28.42 4.07
N ARG A 127 -17.14 -27.15 4.10
CA ARG A 127 -16.40 -26.02 4.62
C ARG A 127 -16.97 -25.48 5.92
N LEU A 128 -16.12 -24.82 6.68
CA LEU A 128 -16.47 -24.16 7.94
C LEU A 128 -17.04 -22.77 7.69
N PHE A 129 -17.82 -22.28 8.66
CA PHE A 129 -18.46 -20.97 8.63
C PHE A 129 -17.95 -20.08 9.76
N THR A 130 -17.79 -18.79 9.45
CA THR A 130 -17.38 -17.73 10.37
C THR A 130 -18.16 -16.42 10.08
N SER A 131 -17.92 -15.40 10.90
CA SER A 131 -18.31 -14.01 10.65
C SER A 131 -17.35 -13.07 11.38
N GLY A 132 -17.22 -11.84 10.90
CA GLY A 132 -16.44 -10.81 11.58
C GLY A 132 -17.20 -10.19 12.75
N ALA A 133 -16.74 -10.41 13.99
CA ALA A 133 -17.35 -9.88 15.23
C ALA A 133 -18.84 -10.22 15.41
N GLY A 134 -19.26 -11.39 14.91
CA GLY A 134 -20.63 -11.87 15.02
C GLY A 134 -20.88 -12.71 16.27
N ASN A 135 -21.76 -13.67 16.14
CA ASN A 135 -22.21 -14.60 17.17
C ASN A 135 -21.22 -15.79 17.26
N PRO A 136 -20.18 -15.73 18.09
CA PRO A 136 -19.11 -16.72 18.06
C PRO A 136 -19.58 -18.14 18.43
N GLU A 137 -20.61 -18.26 19.25
CA GLU A 137 -21.19 -19.55 19.67
C GLU A 137 -21.86 -20.30 18.52
N ASP A 138 -22.36 -19.57 17.52
CA ASP A 138 -23.04 -20.15 16.37
C ASP A 138 -22.10 -20.54 15.23
N MET A 139 -20.89 -19.96 15.20
CA MET A 139 -19.92 -20.19 14.15
C MET A 139 -19.02 -21.40 14.42
N ASP A 140 -18.55 -22.07 13.36
CA ASP A 140 -17.56 -23.14 13.48
C ASP A 140 -16.20 -22.60 13.90
N ILE A 141 -15.82 -21.42 13.36
CA ILE A 141 -14.61 -20.69 13.70
C ILE A 141 -15.03 -19.34 14.28
N GLN A 142 -14.49 -18.99 15.43
CA GLN A 142 -14.72 -17.68 16.02
C GLN A 142 -13.95 -16.60 15.27
N GLY A 143 -14.66 -15.69 14.61
CA GLY A 143 -14.10 -14.50 13.96
C GLY A 143 -14.28 -13.26 14.81
N VAL A 144 -13.24 -12.43 14.92
CA VAL A 144 -13.31 -11.13 15.60
C VAL A 144 -12.48 -10.10 14.83
N ASN A 145 -13.09 -8.98 14.50
CA ASN A 145 -12.44 -7.83 13.89
C ASN A 145 -11.51 -7.11 14.90
N GLY A 146 -11.36 -5.80 14.79
CA GLY A 146 -10.48 -4.97 15.61
C GLY A 146 -10.60 -5.12 17.14
N GLY A 147 -11.69 -5.73 17.65
CA GLY A 147 -11.79 -6.12 19.05
C GLY A 147 -10.68 -7.07 19.50
N SER A 148 -10.14 -7.88 18.60
CA SER A 148 -9.03 -8.80 18.87
C SER A 148 -7.68 -8.10 19.11
N GLU A 149 -7.57 -6.81 18.82
CA GLU A 149 -6.38 -6.00 19.07
C GLU A 149 -6.34 -5.39 20.47
N THR A 150 -7.43 -5.48 21.23
CA THR A 150 -7.49 -4.84 22.55
C THR A 150 -6.62 -5.58 23.54
N LYS A 151 -6.01 -4.82 24.47
CA LYS A 151 -5.17 -5.38 25.53
C LYS A 151 -5.92 -6.46 26.30
N SER A 152 -7.18 -6.18 26.66
CA SER A 152 -8.02 -7.13 27.41
C SER A 152 -8.27 -8.43 26.63
N PHE A 153 -8.44 -8.38 25.32
CA PHE A 153 -8.58 -9.57 24.50
C PHE A 153 -7.29 -10.37 24.44
N ILE A 154 -6.18 -9.69 24.15
CA ILE A 154 -4.86 -10.31 24.00
C ILE A 154 -4.40 -11.00 25.30
N GLU A 155 -4.64 -10.37 26.45
CA GLU A 155 -4.14 -10.86 27.75
C GLU A 155 -5.06 -11.87 28.46
N ASN A 156 -6.38 -11.80 28.21
CA ASN A 156 -7.35 -12.47 29.07
C ASN A 156 -8.22 -13.50 28.35
N LYS A 157 -8.06 -13.70 27.03
CA LYS A 157 -8.91 -14.65 26.30
C LYS A 157 -8.28 -16.03 26.23
N THR A 158 -9.06 -17.01 26.68
CA THR A 158 -8.88 -18.41 26.35
C THR A 158 -10.11 -18.86 25.57
N LEU A 159 -9.90 -19.44 24.39
CA LEU A 159 -10.99 -19.81 23.49
C LEU A 159 -11.05 -21.32 23.35
N GLU A 160 -12.26 -21.85 23.35
CA GLU A 160 -12.54 -23.28 23.17
C GLU A 160 -12.62 -23.68 21.68
N LYS A 161 -12.98 -22.73 20.82
CA LYS A 161 -13.08 -22.93 19.36
C LYS A 161 -11.86 -22.35 18.64
N PRO A 162 -11.52 -22.86 17.43
CA PRO A 162 -10.56 -22.22 16.56
C PRO A 162 -10.91 -20.74 16.37
N PHE A 163 -9.89 -19.90 16.34
CA PHE A 163 -10.05 -18.45 16.27
C PHE A 163 -9.27 -17.86 15.11
N ILE A 164 -9.89 -16.95 14.39
CA ILE A 164 -9.25 -16.11 13.36
C ILE A 164 -9.57 -14.65 13.66
N SER A 165 -8.54 -13.80 13.66
CA SER A 165 -8.77 -12.36 13.58
C SER A 165 -9.17 -12.00 12.16
N THR A 166 -10.44 -11.75 11.98
CA THR A 166 -11.04 -11.50 10.67
C THR A 166 -10.65 -10.14 10.09
N GLU A 167 -10.23 -9.21 10.98
CA GLU A 167 -9.82 -7.86 10.59
C GLU A 167 -8.91 -7.26 11.68
N ALA A 168 -7.62 -7.60 11.62
CA ALA A 168 -6.59 -7.11 12.55
C ALA A 168 -5.18 -7.44 12.05
N PRO A 169 -4.15 -6.63 12.36
CA PRO A 169 -4.23 -5.36 13.07
C PRO A 169 -4.57 -4.18 12.16
N HIS A 170 -5.09 -3.11 12.80
CA HIS A 170 -5.27 -1.81 12.17
C HIS A 170 -4.07 -0.92 12.47
N THR A 171 -3.16 -0.78 11.54
CA THR A 171 -2.05 0.16 11.64
C THR A 171 -2.00 1.02 10.39
N TRP A 172 -1.87 2.32 10.56
CA TRP A 172 -1.90 3.28 9.47
C TRP A 172 -0.54 3.86 9.23
N GLN A 173 -0.11 3.82 7.99
CA GLN A 173 1.19 4.32 7.57
C GLN A 173 1.08 5.08 6.25
N THR A 174 1.83 6.16 6.16
CA THR A 174 2.00 6.90 4.92
C THR A 174 3.38 6.59 4.37
N ARG A 175 3.47 6.12 3.12
CA ARG A 175 4.74 5.80 2.48
C ARG A 175 5.72 6.97 2.52
N GLY A 176 6.93 6.73 3.05
CA GLY A 176 8.02 7.71 3.07
C GLY A 176 7.92 8.80 4.14
N TYR A 177 6.91 8.77 4.99
CA TYR A 177 6.73 9.75 6.06
C TYR A 177 7.19 9.16 7.40
N TYR A 178 8.17 9.78 8.05
CA TYR A 178 8.89 9.21 9.20
C TYR A 178 8.73 9.96 10.51
N ARG A 179 7.69 10.76 10.65
CA ARG A 179 7.35 11.37 11.92
C ARG A 179 6.41 10.48 12.71
N THR A 180 6.55 10.47 14.03
CA THR A 180 5.68 9.68 14.92
C THR A 180 4.44 10.44 15.36
N GLN A 181 4.26 11.70 14.93
CA GLN A 181 3.28 12.59 15.52
C GLN A 181 2.24 13.13 14.55
N THR A 182 1.24 13.72 15.19
CA THR A 182 0.04 14.29 14.62
C THR A 182 0.29 15.53 13.75
N TRP A 183 -0.64 15.83 12.89
CA TRP A 183 -0.60 16.84 11.85
C TRP A 183 -0.14 18.27 12.26
N TRP A 184 -0.33 18.70 13.50
CA TRP A 184 0.10 20.02 13.92
C TRP A 184 1.63 20.20 13.93
N ARG A 185 2.38 19.13 14.01
CA ARG A 185 3.84 19.14 13.82
C ARG A 185 4.26 19.13 12.37
N ASP A 186 3.38 18.70 11.47
CA ASP A 186 3.67 18.66 10.03
C ASP A 186 3.77 20.06 9.41
N ASN A 187 3.34 21.09 10.15
CA ASN A 187 3.54 22.48 9.72
C ASN A 187 5.00 22.95 9.88
N GLU A 188 5.81 22.24 10.65
CA GLU A 188 7.24 22.51 10.82
C GLU A 188 8.04 21.67 9.82
N LEU A 189 8.10 22.12 8.60
CA LEU A 189 8.82 21.45 7.51
C LEU A 189 10.32 21.71 7.56
N PRO A 190 11.05 20.67 7.14
CA PRO A 190 11.16 19.33 7.59
C PRO A 190 11.82 19.34 8.97
N GLY A 191 11.01 19.15 10.00
CA GLY A 191 11.49 19.19 11.38
C GLY A 191 12.43 18.04 11.72
N THR A 192 12.85 18.05 12.98
CA THR A 192 13.57 16.93 13.58
C THR A 192 12.71 15.67 13.53
N TYR A 193 13.33 14.53 13.24
CA TYR A 193 12.70 13.24 13.42
C TYR A 193 12.42 12.99 14.88
N GLU A 194 11.25 12.46 15.16
CA GLU A 194 10.90 12.01 16.47
C GLU A 194 11.23 10.53 16.59
N LEU A 195 11.75 10.17 17.75
CA LEU A 195 11.94 8.77 18.09
C LEU A 195 10.56 8.08 18.12
N PRO A 196 10.41 6.92 17.49
CA PRO A 196 9.21 6.12 17.65
C PRO A 196 9.04 5.79 19.12
N ASN A 197 7.86 6.08 19.67
CA ASN A 197 7.56 5.71 21.02
C ASN A 197 7.12 4.24 21.05
N LEU A 198 8.02 3.36 21.36
CA LEU A 198 7.83 1.91 21.40
C LEU A 198 7.46 1.39 22.78
N THR A 199 7.00 2.26 23.68
CA THR A 199 6.53 1.83 24.99
C THR A 199 5.22 1.06 24.90
N GLU A 200 4.91 0.26 25.91
CA GLU A 200 3.64 -0.44 26.03
C GLU A 200 2.44 0.52 25.93
N LYS A 201 2.57 1.72 26.46
CA LYS A 201 1.56 2.77 26.36
C LYS A 201 1.23 3.16 24.91
N GLU A 202 2.24 3.20 24.04
CA GLU A 202 2.07 3.45 22.61
C GLU A 202 1.48 2.24 21.86
N ILE A 203 1.84 1.03 22.27
CA ILE A 203 1.32 -0.20 21.67
C ILE A 203 -0.20 -0.29 21.84
N PHE A 204 -0.69 0.16 23.00
CA PHE A 204 -2.11 0.17 23.35
C PHE A 204 -2.70 1.59 23.40
N PHE A 205 -2.20 2.48 22.59
CA PHE A 205 -2.54 3.91 22.57
C PHE A 205 -4.04 4.20 22.55
N TYR A 206 -4.82 3.30 21.98
CA TYR A 206 -6.22 3.55 21.71
C TYR A 206 -7.19 3.16 22.83
N GLU A 207 -6.78 2.30 23.71
CA GLU A 207 -7.67 1.78 24.77
C GLU A 207 -8.14 2.82 25.79
N GLY A 208 -7.49 3.96 25.86
CA GLY A 208 -7.90 5.05 26.75
C GLY A 208 -8.45 6.29 26.05
N ILE A 209 -8.58 6.29 24.73
CA ILE A 209 -8.99 7.47 23.98
C ILE A 209 -10.46 7.44 23.66
N ASN A 210 -11.18 8.49 24.14
CA ASN A 210 -12.57 8.69 23.75
C ASN A 210 -12.68 8.85 22.22
N PRO A 211 -13.42 7.97 21.52
CA PRO A 211 -13.58 8.04 20.06
C PRO A 211 -14.10 9.39 19.56
N LYS A 212 -14.84 10.13 20.37
CA LYS A 212 -15.28 11.49 20.03
C LYS A 212 -14.13 12.48 19.85
N ASN A 213 -12.98 12.22 20.46
CA ASN A 213 -11.79 13.05 20.31
C ASN A 213 -11.00 12.76 19.03
N TRP A 214 -11.23 11.62 18.40
CA TRP A 214 -10.61 11.29 17.12
C TRP A 214 -11.01 12.22 16.00
N ARG A 215 -12.28 12.51 15.88
CA ARG A 215 -12.85 13.36 14.83
C ARG A 215 -12.27 14.76 14.84
N ASN A 216 -11.66 15.16 15.96
CA ASN A 216 -11.00 16.45 16.11
C ASN A 216 -9.47 16.38 15.89
N ARG A 217 -8.90 15.19 15.68
CA ARG A 217 -7.49 15.05 15.33
C ARG A 217 -7.31 15.42 13.86
N LYS A 218 -6.72 16.57 13.63
CA LYS A 218 -6.32 17.02 12.31
C LYS A 218 -5.00 16.34 11.91
N GLN A 219 -4.99 15.03 11.86
CA GLN A 219 -3.84 14.24 11.48
C GLN A 219 -3.73 14.24 9.95
N ARG A 220 -2.57 14.62 9.39
CA ARG A 220 -2.35 14.58 7.95
C ARG A 220 -1.82 13.23 7.52
N PHE A 221 -0.70 12.81 8.08
CA PHE A 221 -0.02 11.57 7.74
C PHE A 221 0.31 10.79 8.98
N ASN A 222 0.41 9.47 8.84
CA ASN A 222 0.89 8.58 9.89
C ASN A 222 2.32 8.15 9.59
N SER A 223 3.12 8.04 10.64
CA SER A 223 4.51 7.61 10.52
C SER A 223 4.65 6.25 9.84
N SER A 224 5.67 6.10 9.02
CA SER A 224 6.04 4.83 8.42
C SER A 224 6.79 3.88 9.37
N TYR A 225 7.27 4.38 10.50
CA TYR A 225 7.68 3.50 11.61
C TYR A 225 6.44 2.77 12.14
N ASP A 226 6.59 1.50 12.46
CA ASP A 226 5.48 0.68 12.97
C ASP A 226 5.13 1.06 14.42
N ASN A 227 4.03 1.75 14.58
CA ASN A 227 3.47 2.21 15.84
C ASN A 227 2.02 1.75 16.02
N ALA A 228 1.56 1.81 17.26
CA ALA A 228 0.16 1.58 17.62
C ALA A 228 -0.71 2.77 17.22
N THR A 229 -0.94 2.94 15.92
CA THR A 229 -1.75 4.06 15.40
C THR A 229 -3.23 3.95 15.74
N VAL A 230 -3.72 2.75 15.95
CA VAL A 230 -5.09 2.47 16.42
C VAL A 230 -5.07 1.85 17.80
N ARG A 231 -4.60 0.63 17.95
CA ARG A 231 -4.60 -0.10 19.23
C ARG A 231 -3.25 -0.76 19.53
N VAL A 232 -2.67 -1.41 18.55
CA VAL A 232 -1.46 -2.22 18.68
C VAL A 232 -0.59 -2.05 17.44
N SER A 233 0.74 -2.15 17.61
CA SER A 233 1.65 -2.17 16.46
C SER A 233 1.56 -3.51 15.71
N ALA A 234 1.91 -3.52 14.42
CA ALA A 234 1.89 -4.74 13.63
C ALA A 234 2.86 -5.80 14.18
N ARG A 235 4.04 -5.37 14.67
CA ARG A 235 5.03 -6.25 15.29
C ARG A 235 4.49 -6.92 16.55
N LYS A 236 3.85 -6.15 17.44
CA LYS A 236 3.27 -6.72 18.67
C LYS A 236 2.12 -7.68 18.38
N TYR A 237 1.26 -7.32 17.43
CA TYR A 237 0.15 -8.20 17.06
C TYR A 237 0.64 -9.50 16.40
N TRP A 238 1.69 -9.42 15.57
CA TRP A 238 2.32 -10.60 14.99
C TRP A 238 2.91 -11.54 16.06
N GLU A 239 3.63 -11.00 17.05
CA GLU A 239 4.13 -11.77 18.18
C GLU A 239 3.00 -12.53 18.89
N VAL A 240 1.94 -11.81 19.26
CA VAL A 240 0.78 -12.39 19.95
C VAL A 240 0.13 -13.50 19.10
N MET A 241 -0.11 -13.23 17.83
CA MET A 241 -0.74 -14.19 16.93
C MET A 241 0.12 -15.45 16.76
N ARG A 242 1.43 -15.28 16.58
CA ARG A 242 2.38 -16.38 16.41
C ARG A 242 2.49 -17.27 17.66
N ASP A 243 2.49 -16.65 18.83
CA ASP A 243 2.82 -17.32 20.09
C ASP A 243 1.56 -17.79 20.86
N THR A 244 0.36 -17.50 20.35
CA THR A 244 -0.90 -17.90 20.98
C THR A 244 -1.44 -19.18 20.35
N PRO A 245 -1.49 -20.32 21.07
CA PRO A 245 -1.80 -21.64 20.50
C PRO A 245 -3.20 -21.77 19.86
N TRP A 246 -4.18 -21.00 20.34
CA TRP A 246 -5.55 -21.03 19.83
C TRP A 246 -5.81 -20.04 18.69
N HIS A 247 -4.81 -19.23 18.31
CA HIS A 247 -4.92 -18.24 17.23
C HIS A 247 -4.52 -18.88 15.91
N SER A 248 -5.50 -19.14 15.03
CA SER A 248 -5.24 -19.84 13.77
C SER A 248 -4.73 -18.93 12.65
N GLY A 249 -4.81 -17.62 12.82
CA GLY A 249 -4.34 -16.65 11.84
C GLY A 249 -5.07 -15.31 11.90
N HIS A 250 -4.61 -14.37 11.10
CA HIS A 250 -5.24 -13.05 11.02
C HIS A 250 -5.32 -12.54 9.59
N PHE A 251 -6.29 -11.67 9.35
CA PHE A 251 -6.43 -10.87 8.14
C PHE A 251 -6.20 -9.41 8.48
N ARG A 252 -5.05 -8.88 8.08
CA ARG A 252 -4.71 -7.49 8.31
C ARG A 252 -5.66 -6.53 7.61
N TRP A 253 -6.03 -5.42 8.25
CA TRP A 253 -6.74 -4.30 7.65
C TRP A 253 -5.75 -3.19 7.23
N THR A 254 -5.34 -3.05 5.96
CA THR A 254 -5.63 -3.85 4.77
C THR A 254 -4.34 -4.20 4.02
N GLY A 255 -4.42 -4.89 2.87
CA GLY A 255 -3.27 -5.13 2.00
C GLY A 255 -2.89 -3.87 1.23
N PHE A 256 -3.86 -3.22 0.57
CA PHE A 256 -3.70 -1.93 -0.12
C PHE A 256 -4.44 -0.81 0.61
N ASP A 257 -3.93 0.43 0.46
CA ASP A 257 -4.76 1.61 0.69
C ASP A 257 -5.92 1.63 -0.30
N TYR A 258 -7.03 2.23 0.08
CA TYR A 258 -8.22 2.30 -0.77
C TYR A 258 -8.94 3.63 -0.64
N TYR A 259 -9.74 3.97 -1.64
CA TYR A 259 -10.59 5.16 -1.63
C TYR A 259 -11.82 4.94 -0.73
N GLY A 260 -12.14 5.93 0.06
CA GLY A 260 -13.24 5.88 1.05
C GLY A 260 -12.74 5.84 2.49
N GLU A 261 -13.67 5.84 3.43
CA GLU A 261 -13.46 5.81 4.89
C GLU A 261 -12.49 6.86 5.48
N ALA A 262 -11.99 7.78 4.66
CA ALA A 262 -11.09 8.85 5.09
C ALA A 262 -11.70 9.75 6.17
N GLY A 263 -13.02 9.94 6.15
CA GLY A 263 -13.76 10.73 7.13
C GLY A 263 -13.77 10.14 8.53
N LEU A 264 -13.83 8.82 8.65
CA LEU A 264 -13.86 8.14 9.94
C LEU A 264 -12.54 8.29 10.68
N VAL A 265 -11.44 8.14 9.96
CA VAL A 265 -10.10 7.97 10.52
C VAL A 265 -9.31 9.27 10.51
N HIS A 266 -9.38 10.01 9.40
CA HIS A 266 -8.55 11.19 9.14
C HIS A 266 -9.34 12.51 9.19
N GLY A 267 -10.63 12.47 9.53
CA GLY A 267 -11.48 13.66 9.64
C GLY A 267 -12.05 14.17 8.30
N GLY A 268 -11.93 13.39 7.24
CA GLY A 268 -12.45 13.74 5.91
C GLY A 268 -11.51 14.62 5.10
N LEU A 269 -12.06 15.41 4.19
CA LEU A 269 -11.27 16.25 3.29
C LEU A 269 -10.21 17.08 4.04
N PRO A 270 -8.98 17.17 3.52
CA PRO A 270 -8.56 16.80 2.15
C PRO A 270 -8.23 15.31 1.94
N PHE A 271 -8.32 14.47 2.95
CA PHE A 271 -8.08 13.03 2.79
C PHE A 271 -9.17 12.37 1.95
N ASN A 272 -8.76 11.54 1.02
CA ASN A 272 -9.62 10.78 0.13
C ASN A 272 -9.33 9.27 0.15
N LEU A 273 -8.29 8.86 0.89
CA LEU A 273 -7.85 7.48 1.03
C LEU A 273 -7.87 7.05 2.49
N PHE A 274 -8.12 5.76 2.70
CA PHE A 274 -7.77 5.06 3.93
C PHE A 274 -6.34 4.52 3.83
N MET A 275 -5.47 4.85 4.78
CA MET A 275 -4.03 4.57 4.73
C MET A 275 -3.61 3.30 5.50
N GLY A 276 -4.49 2.32 5.60
CA GLY A 276 -4.26 1.07 6.34
C GLY A 276 -3.45 0.02 5.59
N GLY A 277 -3.20 0.19 4.30
CA GLY A 277 -2.54 -0.80 3.47
C GLY A 277 -1.05 -1.00 3.78
N ALA A 278 -0.53 -2.18 3.48
CA ALA A 278 0.90 -2.44 3.39
C ALA A 278 1.51 -1.92 2.07
N LEU A 279 0.66 -1.73 1.06
CA LEU A 279 0.97 -1.01 -0.18
C LEU A 279 0.07 0.24 -0.25
N ASP A 280 0.57 1.30 -0.88
CA ASP A 280 -0.27 2.46 -1.16
C ASP A 280 -1.23 2.18 -2.33
N VAL A 281 -2.14 3.11 -2.59
CA VAL A 281 -3.15 2.96 -3.65
C VAL A 281 -2.55 2.85 -5.06
N ALA A 282 -1.32 3.34 -5.25
CA ALA A 282 -0.57 3.18 -6.50
C ALA A 282 0.15 1.82 -6.59
N GLY A 283 0.12 1.02 -5.54
CA GLY A 283 0.83 -0.25 -5.45
C GLY A 283 2.32 -0.12 -5.10
N PHE A 284 2.77 1.05 -4.62
CA PHE A 284 4.11 1.16 -4.05
C PHE A 284 4.12 0.55 -2.65
N LYS A 285 5.14 -0.25 -2.38
CA LYS A 285 5.34 -0.92 -1.10
C LYS A 285 5.69 0.09 -0.02
N LYS A 286 5.01 0.02 1.12
CA LYS A 286 5.35 0.76 2.34
C LYS A 286 6.35 -0.03 3.19
N ASP A 287 6.91 0.59 4.24
CA ASP A 287 7.83 -0.10 5.14
C ASP A 287 7.18 -1.32 5.82
N LEU A 288 5.89 -1.22 6.10
CA LEU A 288 5.09 -2.30 6.65
C LEU A 288 5.03 -3.56 5.77
N TYR A 289 5.04 -3.41 4.44
CA TYR A 289 5.16 -4.53 3.51
C TYR A 289 6.43 -5.34 3.79
N TYR A 290 7.53 -4.65 4.00
CA TYR A 290 8.83 -5.28 4.23
C TYR A 290 8.95 -5.86 5.63
N PHE A 291 8.28 -5.26 6.62
CA PHE A 291 8.14 -5.91 7.94
C PHE A 291 7.49 -7.28 7.77
N TYR A 292 6.31 -7.37 7.16
CA TYR A 292 5.65 -8.66 6.97
C TYR A 292 6.48 -9.62 6.10
N LYS A 293 7.10 -9.11 5.05
CA LYS A 293 7.98 -9.94 4.21
C LYS A 293 9.12 -10.55 5.02
N SER A 294 9.72 -9.83 5.95
CA SER A 294 10.77 -10.36 6.81
C SER A 294 10.28 -11.49 7.73
N GLN A 295 9.00 -11.47 8.12
CA GLN A 295 8.41 -12.45 9.02
C GLN A 295 7.78 -13.65 8.28
N TRP A 296 7.31 -13.45 7.04
CA TRP A 296 6.48 -14.43 6.34
C TRP A 296 7.17 -15.13 5.17
N THR A 297 8.37 -14.70 4.78
CA THR A 297 9.10 -15.31 3.68
C THR A 297 10.44 -15.89 4.14
N LYS A 298 10.92 -16.89 3.40
CA LYS A 298 12.22 -17.52 3.65
C LYS A 298 13.34 -17.01 2.74
N GLU A 299 12.97 -16.37 1.63
CA GLU A 299 13.95 -15.76 0.72
C GLU A 299 14.67 -14.62 1.46
N PRO A 300 16.02 -14.60 1.46
CA PRO A 300 16.78 -13.54 2.12
C PRO A 300 16.34 -12.16 1.67
N MET A 301 16.02 -11.30 2.63
CA MET A 301 15.59 -9.94 2.35
C MET A 301 16.19 -8.95 3.34
N ILE A 302 16.31 -7.70 2.89
CA ILE A 302 16.72 -6.56 3.72
C ILE A 302 15.95 -5.32 3.27
N HIS A 303 15.47 -4.53 4.20
CA HIS A 303 14.83 -3.25 3.96
C HIS A 303 15.17 -2.27 5.08
N MET A 304 15.66 -1.10 4.71
CA MET A 304 16.10 -0.07 5.64
C MET A 304 15.15 1.14 5.60
N LEU A 305 14.89 1.72 6.73
CA LEU A 305 14.16 2.97 6.89
C LEU A 305 14.85 3.85 7.97
N PRO A 306 14.67 5.18 7.91
CA PRO A 306 14.09 5.99 6.85
C PRO A 306 15.04 6.13 5.65
N HIS A 307 14.57 6.80 4.59
CA HIS A 307 15.50 7.31 3.57
C HIS A 307 16.53 8.25 4.19
N TRP A 308 17.66 8.50 3.50
CA TRP A 308 18.77 9.28 4.08
C TRP A 308 18.95 10.67 3.45
N THR A 309 17.83 11.34 3.11
CA THR A 309 17.81 12.70 2.58
C THR A 309 16.97 13.58 3.46
N HIS A 310 17.60 14.51 4.16
CA HIS A 310 16.95 15.40 5.13
C HIS A 310 17.48 16.83 4.98
N PRO A 311 17.02 17.60 3.97
CA PRO A 311 17.68 18.83 3.52
C PRO A 311 17.82 19.94 4.55
N ARG A 312 17.01 19.92 5.61
CA ARG A 312 17.03 20.95 6.67
C ARG A 312 17.39 20.40 8.03
N MET A 313 17.78 19.14 8.09
CA MET A 313 18.14 18.52 9.37
C MET A 313 19.54 18.95 9.78
N PRO A 314 19.71 19.49 11.01
CA PRO A 314 21.03 19.79 11.51
C PRO A 314 21.91 18.54 11.57
N LYS A 315 23.19 18.68 11.19
CA LYS A 315 24.19 17.62 11.37
C LYS A 315 24.25 17.20 12.83
N GLY A 316 24.28 15.91 13.07
CA GLY A 316 24.32 15.32 14.41
C GLY A 316 22.95 15.08 15.06
N THR A 317 21.84 15.50 14.41
CA THR A 317 20.51 15.11 14.86
C THR A 317 20.39 13.59 14.85
N VAL A 318 19.97 13.00 15.95
CA VAL A 318 19.84 11.54 16.06
C VAL A 318 18.62 11.08 15.29
N VAL A 319 18.83 10.16 14.34
CA VAL A 319 17.78 9.53 13.52
C VAL A 319 17.73 8.05 13.86
N PRO A 320 16.57 7.50 14.27
CA PRO A 320 16.43 6.07 14.44
C PRO A 320 16.43 5.40 13.07
N VAL A 321 17.41 4.55 12.81
CA VAL A 321 17.50 3.74 11.60
C VAL A 321 17.06 2.32 11.94
N TRP A 322 16.01 1.85 11.26
CA TRP A 322 15.54 0.48 11.39
C TRP A 322 15.85 -0.32 10.13
N VAL A 323 16.12 -1.59 10.33
CA VAL A 323 16.29 -2.54 9.22
C VAL A 323 15.44 -3.77 9.50
N TYR A 324 14.52 -4.06 8.58
CA TYR A 324 13.79 -5.33 8.56
C TYR A 324 14.56 -6.34 7.72
N SER A 325 14.85 -7.50 8.30
CA SER A 325 15.56 -8.59 7.64
C SER A 325 15.11 -9.93 8.23
N ASN A 326 15.25 -11.00 7.44
CA ASN A 326 15.13 -12.39 7.89
C ASN A 326 16.49 -13.11 7.84
N ALA A 327 17.58 -12.36 7.82
CA ALA A 327 18.95 -12.88 7.93
C ALA A 327 19.36 -13.04 9.40
N ASP A 328 20.47 -13.71 9.65
CA ASP A 328 20.98 -13.95 11.01
C ASP A 328 21.51 -12.68 11.65
N GLU A 329 22.10 -11.79 10.86
CA GLU A 329 22.77 -10.57 11.33
C GLU A 329 22.71 -9.48 10.27
N VAL A 330 22.63 -8.24 10.71
CA VAL A 330 22.71 -7.03 9.86
C VAL A 330 23.80 -6.11 10.39
N GLU A 331 24.61 -5.54 9.48
CA GLU A 331 25.59 -4.51 9.78
C GLU A 331 25.23 -3.21 9.08
N LEU A 332 25.25 -2.10 9.84
CA LEU A 332 24.96 -0.76 9.33
C LEU A 332 26.27 0.03 9.11
N PHE A 333 26.31 0.75 7.99
CA PHE A 333 27.45 1.61 7.63
C PHE A 333 26.98 3.02 7.31
N LEU A 334 27.73 4.03 7.78
CA LEU A 334 27.57 5.41 7.34
C LEU A 334 28.88 5.88 6.71
N ASN A 335 28.85 6.29 5.46
CA ASN A 335 30.02 6.72 4.69
C ASN A 335 31.17 5.71 4.74
N GLY A 336 30.86 4.41 4.64
CA GLY A 336 31.81 3.30 4.68
C GLY A 336 32.35 2.93 6.07
N LYS A 337 31.96 3.66 7.12
CA LYS A 337 32.30 3.34 8.51
C LYS A 337 31.20 2.47 9.12
N SER A 338 31.56 1.30 9.64
CA SER A 338 30.64 0.45 10.39
C SER A 338 30.13 1.17 11.65
N LEU A 339 28.82 1.07 11.86
CA LEU A 339 28.12 1.50 13.07
C LEU A 339 27.80 0.33 13.98
N GLY A 340 28.28 -0.86 13.64
CA GLY A 340 28.07 -2.09 14.38
C GLY A 340 27.04 -3.00 13.74
N LYS A 341 26.90 -4.17 14.34
CA LYS A 341 26.01 -5.25 13.94
C LYS A 341 24.87 -5.39 14.93
N ASP A 342 23.73 -5.86 14.42
CA ASP A 342 22.57 -6.19 15.22
C ASP A 342 21.87 -7.42 14.63
N THR A 343 21.09 -8.14 15.46
CA THR A 343 20.42 -9.40 15.11
C THR A 343 18.92 -9.22 15.24
N PRO A 344 18.13 -9.50 14.17
CA PRO A 344 16.69 -9.47 14.27
C PRO A 344 16.19 -10.48 15.29
N GLY A 345 15.44 -10.01 16.29
CA GLY A 345 14.86 -10.85 17.32
C GLY A 345 13.47 -11.37 16.98
N THR A 346 12.90 -12.15 17.90
CA THR A 346 11.55 -12.69 17.78
C THR A 346 10.52 -11.96 18.63
N VAL A 347 10.98 -11.18 19.62
CA VAL A 347 10.13 -10.32 20.45
C VAL A 347 9.79 -9.05 19.65
N TRP A 348 8.60 -8.52 19.84
CA TRP A 348 8.06 -7.44 19.02
C TRP A 348 8.98 -6.19 18.91
N ASN A 349 9.67 -5.82 19.96
CA ASN A 349 10.58 -4.67 19.98
C ASN A 349 11.99 -4.99 19.44
N GLU A 350 12.24 -6.23 19.07
CA GLU A 350 13.51 -6.70 18.51
C GLU A 350 13.36 -7.25 17.07
N MET A 351 12.14 -7.23 16.50
CA MET A 351 11.89 -7.74 15.14
C MET A 351 12.52 -6.85 14.06
N GLN A 352 13.00 -5.67 14.40
CA GLN A 352 13.88 -4.82 13.58
C GLN A 352 15.25 -4.74 14.21
N CYS A 353 16.28 -4.65 13.38
CA CYS A 353 17.57 -4.13 13.84
C CYS A 353 17.48 -2.61 13.96
N GLU A 354 18.07 -2.01 14.99
CA GLU A 354 17.93 -0.58 15.28
C GLU A 354 19.26 0.09 15.64
N TRP A 355 19.49 1.26 15.04
CA TRP A 355 20.61 2.14 15.36
C TRP A 355 20.15 3.57 15.55
N MET A 356 20.66 4.25 16.56
CA MET A 356 20.51 5.68 16.78
C MET A 356 21.64 6.43 16.08
N VAL A 357 21.41 6.88 14.86
CA VAL A 357 22.46 7.40 13.97
C VAL A 357 22.48 8.92 13.97
N PRO A 358 23.58 9.58 14.41
CA PRO A 358 23.74 11.02 14.22
C PRO A 358 23.76 11.36 12.73
N TYR A 359 22.80 12.17 12.25
CA TYR A 359 22.66 12.51 10.87
C TYR A 359 23.91 13.18 10.30
N GLN A 360 24.38 12.66 9.21
CA GLN A 360 25.40 13.22 8.36
C GLN A 360 25.08 12.83 6.92
N GLU A 361 25.16 13.79 6.02
CA GLU A 361 25.00 13.53 4.59
C GLU A 361 25.98 12.47 4.07
N GLY A 362 25.56 11.72 3.08
CA GLY A 362 26.36 10.70 2.41
C GLY A 362 25.60 9.41 2.19
N ARG A 363 26.29 8.27 2.31
CA ARG A 363 25.76 6.94 2.04
C ARG A 363 25.50 6.19 3.34
N LEU A 364 24.22 5.89 3.60
CA LEU A 364 23.80 4.94 4.62
C LEU A 364 23.55 3.59 3.96
N GLU A 365 24.18 2.53 4.46
CA GLU A 365 24.13 1.20 3.86
C GLU A 365 23.94 0.13 4.94
N ALA A 366 23.05 -0.84 4.66
CA ALA A 366 22.85 -2.01 5.50
C ALA A 366 23.16 -3.28 4.73
N VAL A 367 23.87 -4.21 5.36
CA VAL A 367 24.31 -5.50 4.81
C VAL A 367 23.80 -6.62 5.69
N ALA A 368 23.13 -7.59 5.09
CA ALA A 368 22.58 -8.76 5.76
C ALA A 368 23.45 -9.99 5.55
N TYR A 369 23.65 -10.78 6.60
CA TYR A 369 24.48 -11.98 6.62
C TYR A 369 23.70 -13.20 7.07
N ILE A 370 23.96 -14.35 6.43
CA ILE A 370 23.53 -15.69 6.84
C ILE A 370 24.79 -16.56 6.91
N ASP A 371 24.98 -17.28 8.02
CA ASP A 371 26.19 -18.09 8.25
C ASP A 371 27.50 -17.29 8.03
N GLY A 372 27.48 -16.01 8.42
CA GLY A 372 28.62 -15.09 8.27
C GLY A 372 28.91 -14.64 6.83
N LYS A 373 28.08 -15.01 5.85
CA LYS A 373 28.22 -14.60 4.45
C LYS A 373 27.20 -13.53 4.09
N GLU A 374 27.63 -12.51 3.38
CA GLU A 374 26.72 -11.52 2.82
C GLU A 374 25.71 -12.16 1.88
N VAL A 375 24.42 -11.90 2.10
CA VAL A 375 23.32 -12.39 1.26
C VAL A 375 22.55 -11.28 0.58
N LYS A 376 22.46 -10.08 1.18
CA LYS A 376 21.76 -8.92 0.64
C LYS A 376 22.36 -7.62 1.16
N ARG A 377 22.23 -6.56 0.38
CA ARG A 377 22.53 -5.20 0.82
C ARG A 377 21.54 -4.19 0.27
N THR A 378 21.38 -3.09 0.97
CA THR A 378 20.59 -1.93 0.55
C THR A 378 21.28 -0.65 0.97
N ALA A 379 21.09 0.43 0.22
CA ALA A 379 21.70 1.70 0.56
C ALA A 379 20.82 2.88 0.15
N PHE A 380 20.91 3.95 0.92
CA PHE A 380 20.40 5.27 0.56
C PHE A 380 21.58 6.24 0.47
N ASN A 381 21.59 7.07 -0.57
CA ASN A 381 22.48 8.23 -0.64
C ASN A 381 21.67 9.48 -0.35
N THR A 382 22.26 10.45 0.35
CA THR A 382 21.68 11.78 0.44
C THR A 382 21.55 12.36 -0.96
N SER A 383 20.33 12.68 -1.35
CA SER A 383 20.01 13.19 -2.68
C SER A 383 19.71 14.68 -2.65
N LYS A 384 19.79 15.28 -3.84
CA LYS A 384 19.41 16.66 -4.12
C LYS A 384 18.07 16.70 -4.87
N GLU A 385 17.76 17.87 -5.43
CA GLU A 385 16.60 18.08 -6.30
C GLU A 385 16.61 17.14 -7.50
N PRO A 386 15.44 16.71 -7.97
CA PRO A 386 15.36 15.87 -9.13
C PRO A 386 15.77 16.65 -10.39
N THR A 387 16.69 16.09 -11.15
CA THR A 387 17.19 16.63 -12.43
C THR A 387 16.85 15.73 -13.61
N SER A 388 16.34 14.53 -13.34
CA SER A 388 15.96 13.58 -14.37
C SER A 388 14.86 12.64 -13.91
N LEU A 389 14.16 12.04 -14.88
CA LEU A 389 13.23 10.95 -14.66
C LEU A 389 13.89 9.60 -14.93
N LYS A 390 13.62 8.66 -14.05
CA LYS A 390 13.76 7.24 -14.35
C LYS A 390 12.37 6.66 -14.54
N THR A 391 12.13 6.04 -15.69
CA THR A 391 10.86 5.37 -15.98
C THR A 391 11.11 3.89 -16.21
N THR A 392 10.23 3.07 -15.64
CA THR A 392 10.21 1.62 -15.85
C THR A 392 8.83 1.19 -16.29
N VAL A 393 8.78 0.17 -17.14
CA VAL A 393 7.52 -0.41 -17.63
C VAL A 393 7.44 -1.85 -17.18
N GLU A 394 6.33 -2.20 -16.56
CA GLU A 394 5.93 -3.56 -16.29
C GLU A 394 4.75 -3.90 -17.22
N LYS A 395 4.94 -4.84 -18.14
CA LYS A 395 3.88 -5.35 -19.00
C LYS A 395 3.12 -6.43 -18.27
N LEU A 396 1.80 -6.31 -18.28
CA LEU A 396 0.86 -7.30 -17.79
C LEU A 396 0.22 -7.96 -19.01
N ASP A 397 0.58 -9.20 -19.30
CA ASP A 397 0.20 -9.86 -20.53
C ASP A 397 -1.31 -10.07 -20.65
N ALA A 398 -1.79 -10.07 -21.88
CA ALA A 398 -3.19 -10.34 -22.22
C ALA A 398 -3.64 -11.70 -21.68
N GLU A 399 -4.84 -11.75 -21.13
CA GLU A 399 -5.39 -12.96 -20.50
C GLU A 399 -6.91 -13.01 -20.63
N ASP A 400 -7.45 -14.16 -21.01
CA ASP A 400 -8.90 -14.46 -21.05
C ASP A 400 -9.74 -13.39 -21.76
N GLY A 401 -9.26 -12.90 -22.92
CA GLY A 401 -9.94 -11.87 -23.71
C GLY A 401 -9.71 -10.44 -23.24
N PHE A 402 -8.99 -10.24 -22.13
CA PHE A 402 -8.50 -8.92 -21.73
C PHE A 402 -7.19 -8.60 -22.44
N ALA A 403 -7.09 -7.38 -22.99
CA ALA A 403 -5.87 -6.88 -23.60
C ALA A 403 -4.77 -6.66 -22.56
N SER A 404 -3.51 -6.65 -23.00
CA SER A 404 -2.36 -6.34 -22.15
C SER A 404 -2.53 -4.98 -21.48
N SER A 405 -2.03 -4.89 -20.25
CA SER A 405 -1.95 -3.64 -19.50
C SER A 405 -0.50 -3.30 -19.19
N TYR A 406 -0.24 -2.04 -18.85
CA TYR A 406 1.11 -1.57 -18.53
C TYR A 406 1.10 -0.71 -17.28
N VAL A 407 2.07 -0.95 -16.41
CA VAL A 407 2.35 -0.12 -15.25
C VAL A 407 3.63 0.64 -15.52
N VAL A 408 3.51 1.93 -15.79
CA VAL A 408 4.65 2.83 -16.02
C VAL A 408 4.95 3.54 -14.71
N SER A 409 6.08 3.23 -14.09
CA SER A 409 6.53 3.86 -12.85
C SER A 409 7.57 4.92 -13.16
N SER A 410 7.40 6.13 -12.62
CA SER A 410 8.32 7.24 -12.76
C SER A 410 8.90 7.64 -11.41
N GLU A 411 10.21 7.82 -11.36
CA GLU A 411 10.98 8.24 -10.19
C GLU A 411 11.79 9.49 -10.53
N GLY A 412 11.79 10.47 -9.63
CA GLY A 412 12.64 11.66 -9.74
C GLY A 412 14.04 11.38 -9.21
N LEU A 413 15.06 11.50 -10.06
CA LEU A 413 16.44 11.28 -9.68
C LEU A 413 17.23 12.59 -9.70
N ASP A 414 18.16 12.75 -8.75
CA ASP A 414 19.10 13.86 -8.73
C ASP A 414 20.21 13.70 -9.80
N GLU A 415 21.13 14.65 -9.85
CA GLU A 415 22.26 14.67 -10.78
C GLU A 415 23.18 13.44 -10.67
N ASN A 416 23.16 12.75 -9.51
CA ASN A 416 23.96 11.56 -9.24
C ASN A 416 23.16 10.26 -9.45
N GLY A 417 21.91 10.36 -9.91
CA GLY A 417 21.03 9.21 -10.12
C GLY A 417 20.39 8.67 -8.84
N ASN A 418 20.40 9.40 -7.73
CA ASN A 418 19.75 9.02 -6.49
C ASN A 418 18.29 9.47 -6.50
N LEU A 419 17.40 8.64 -5.96
CA LEU A 419 15.99 9.01 -5.76
C LEU A 419 15.90 10.26 -4.87
N SER A 420 15.13 11.26 -5.32
CA SER A 420 14.79 12.45 -4.55
C SER A 420 13.49 12.21 -3.77
N PRO A 421 13.52 11.82 -2.49
CA PRO A 421 12.32 11.38 -1.76
C PRO A 421 11.34 12.53 -1.46
N TYR A 422 11.76 13.77 -1.55
CA TYR A 422 10.90 14.94 -1.39
C TYR A 422 10.46 15.58 -2.71
N ALA A 423 10.72 14.94 -3.84
CA ALA A 423 10.26 15.44 -5.12
C ALA A 423 8.73 15.36 -5.21
N GLU A 424 8.10 16.50 -5.47
CA GLU A 424 6.67 16.66 -5.71
C GLU A 424 6.36 17.18 -7.12
N ASN A 425 7.38 17.17 -7.99
CA ASN A 425 7.29 17.64 -9.35
C ASN A 425 6.14 16.95 -10.11
N ARG A 426 5.46 17.71 -10.97
CA ARG A 426 4.46 17.14 -11.87
C ARG A 426 5.14 16.32 -12.97
N VAL A 427 4.62 15.15 -13.22
CA VAL A 427 4.99 14.31 -14.36
C VAL A 427 3.82 14.31 -15.33
N TYR A 428 4.06 14.82 -16.52
CA TYR A 428 3.10 14.83 -17.63
C TYR A 428 3.32 13.60 -18.50
N TYR A 429 2.22 12.98 -18.91
CA TYR A 429 2.26 11.78 -19.74
C TYR A 429 1.46 11.99 -21.02
N HIS A 430 2.13 11.85 -22.15
CA HIS A 430 1.50 11.87 -23.47
C HIS A 430 1.58 10.49 -24.12
N LEU A 431 0.45 10.00 -24.60
CA LEU A 431 0.32 8.67 -25.18
C LEU A 431 0.41 8.75 -26.70
N HIS A 432 1.12 7.80 -27.29
CA HIS A 432 1.26 7.67 -28.73
C HIS A 432 1.01 6.22 -29.15
N GLY A 433 0.26 6.02 -30.26
CA GLY A 433 -0.09 4.69 -30.77
C GLY A 433 -1.33 4.08 -30.10
N ASP A 434 -1.43 2.76 -30.21
CA ASP A 434 -2.66 2.01 -29.87
C ASP A 434 -2.76 1.67 -28.37
N VAL A 435 -2.70 2.68 -27.54
CA VAL A 435 -2.75 2.55 -26.07
C VAL A 435 -3.68 3.58 -25.46
N LYS A 436 -4.33 3.22 -24.36
CA LYS A 436 -5.26 4.08 -23.62
C LYS A 436 -4.88 4.19 -22.15
N LYS A 437 -4.94 5.40 -21.61
CA LYS A 437 -4.82 5.65 -20.18
C LYS A 437 -6.00 5.04 -19.43
N ILE A 438 -5.69 4.31 -18.37
CA ILE A 438 -6.66 3.90 -17.35
C ILE A 438 -6.69 4.98 -16.28
N SER A 439 -5.54 5.23 -15.63
CA SER A 439 -5.42 6.23 -14.57
C SER A 439 -3.97 6.57 -14.27
N MET A 440 -3.78 7.55 -13.38
CA MET A 440 -2.49 7.89 -12.77
C MET A 440 -2.63 7.90 -11.26
N GLU A 441 -1.63 7.37 -10.56
CA GLU A 441 -1.61 7.31 -9.10
C GLU A 441 -0.24 7.63 -8.52
N ASN A 442 -0.20 8.18 -7.31
CA ASN A 442 1.02 8.47 -6.60
C ASN A 442 1.03 8.01 -5.13
N GLY A 443 -0.12 7.57 -4.62
CA GLY A 443 -0.28 7.15 -3.22
C GLY A 443 -0.45 8.30 -2.23
N ASN A 444 -0.58 9.55 -2.70
CA ASN A 444 -0.82 10.70 -1.83
C ASN A 444 -2.30 10.76 -1.41
N PRO A 445 -2.62 10.61 -0.12
CA PRO A 445 -4.01 10.55 0.34
C PRO A 445 -4.75 11.89 0.27
N ILE A 446 -4.07 12.98 -0.05
CA ILE A 446 -4.64 14.31 -0.14
C ILE A 446 -4.51 14.95 -1.54
N ASP A 447 -4.08 14.21 -2.54
CA ASP A 447 -3.94 14.73 -3.90
C ASP A 447 -5.32 14.87 -4.57
N PRO A 448 -5.77 16.09 -4.90
CA PRO A 448 -7.07 16.32 -5.52
C PRO A 448 -7.06 16.13 -7.05
N THR A 449 -5.89 15.88 -7.65
CA THR A 449 -5.74 15.77 -9.10
C THR A 449 -6.56 14.59 -9.63
N SER A 450 -7.35 14.82 -10.68
CA SER A 450 -8.14 13.74 -11.28
C SER A 450 -7.24 12.67 -11.87
N ARG A 451 -7.34 11.47 -11.32
CA ARG A 451 -6.53 10.32 -11.75
C ARG A 451 -6.84 9.83 -13.18
N THR A 452 -8.04 10.10 -13.69
CA THR A 452 -8.48 9.63 -15.01
C THR A 452 -8.49 10.73 -16.07
N LYS A 453 -8.74 12.00 -15.69
CA LYS A 453 -8.92 13.10 -16.64
C LYS A 453 -7.67 13.96 -16.82
N ALA A 454 -6.89 14.18 -15.75
CA ALA A 454 -5.68 14.98 -15.85
C ALA A 454 -4.62 14.30 -16.74
N ASP A 455 -3.75 15.06 -17.34
CA ASP A 455 -2.63 14.64 -18.16
C ASP A 455 -1.31 14.57 -17.37
N TYR A 456 -1.34 14.95 -16.10
CA TYR A 456 -0.22 14.88 -15.18
C TYR A 456 -0.61 14.28 -13.83
N ARG A 457 0.40 13.82 -13.10
CA ARG A 457 0.33 13.48 -11.69
C ARG A 457 1.58 13.99 -10.97
N SER A 458 1.43 14.67 -9.84
CA SER A 458 2.58 15.04 -9.00
C SER A 458 3.25 13.78 -8.44
N MET A 459 4.56 13.85 -8.22
CA MET A 459 5.24 12.81 -7.46
C MET A 459 4.81 12.90 -5.98
N PHE A 460 4.83 11.77 -5.33
CA PHE A 460 4.68 11.68 -3.88
C PHE A 460 5.82 10.83 -3.33
N PHE A 461 6.63 11.42 -2.48
CA PHE A 461 7.93 10.86 -2.08
C PHE A 461 8.72 10.35 -3.28
N GLY A 462 8.86 11.23 -4.28
CA GLY A 462 9.68 11.02 -5.47
C GLY A 462 9.13 10.07 -6.52
N LYS A 463 7.87 9.60 -6.39
CA LYS A 463 7.32 8.54 -7.25
C LYS A 463 5.91 8.83 -7.74
N THR A 464 5.60 8.38 -8.96
CA THR A 464 4.24 8.34 -9.51
C THR A 464 4.10 7.18 -10.50
N ARG A 465 2.86 6.78 -10.81
CA ARG A 465 2.52 5.70 -11.76
C ARG A 465 1.46 6.12 -12.74
N LEU A 466 1.62 5.63 -13.96
CA LEU A 466 0.62 5.65 -15.02
C LEU A 466 0.21 4.21 -15.33
N PHE A 467 -1.11 3.97 -15.42
CA PHE A 467 -1.70 2.69 -15.77
C PHE A 467 -2.36 2.78 -17.14
N LEU A 468 -1.99 1.85 -18.02
CA LEU A 468 -2.40 1.82 -19.42
C LEU A 468 -2.95 0.45 -19.81
N ARG A 469 -3.70 0.40 -20.89
CA ARG A 469 -4.04 -0.84 -21.60
C ARG A 469 -3.92 -0.66 -23.10
N GLU A 470 -3.64 -1.75 -23.81
CA GLU A 470 -3.72 -1.81 -25.26
C GLU A 470 -5.16 -1.59 -25.72
N LEU A 471 -5.31 -0.95 -26.88
CA LEU A 471 -6.58 -0.89 -27.57
C LEU A 471 -6.92 -2.27 -28.19
N PRO A 472 -8.19 -2.62 -28.32
CA PRO A 472 -8.59 -3.81 -29.05
C PRO A 472 -8.01 -3.78 -30.48
N ASN A 473 -7.41 -4.88 -30.93
CA ASN A 473 -6.80 -5.01 -32.25
C ASN A 473 -5.63 -4.01 -32.51
N ALA A 474 -4.85 -3.73 -31.49
CA ALA A 474 -3.67 -2.87 -31.61
C ALA A 474 -2.74 -3.37 -32.74
N THR A 475 -2.41 -2.49 -33.67
CA THR A 475 -1.51 -2.76 -34.79
C THR A 475 -0.34 -1.77 -34.86
N ASN A 476 -0.53 -0.59 -34.29
CA ASN A 476 0.48 0.45 -34.26
C ASN A 476 1.35 0.34 -33.02
N ALA A 477 2.64 0.59 -33.19
CA ALA A 477 3.55 0.70 -32.05
C ALA A 477 3.07 1.77 -31.07
N ALA A 478 3.28 1.55 -29.77
CA ALA A 478 2.89 2.49 -28.75
C ALA A 478 4.07 2.87 -27.85
N LEU A 479 4.12 4.14 -27.48
CA LEU A 479 5.03 4.68 -26.50
C LEU A 479 4.38 5.77 -25.66
N VAL A 480 5.01 6.11 -24.54
CA VAL A 480 4.65 7.23 -23.68
C VAL A 480 5.79 8.23 -23.66
N THR A 481 5.47 9.50 -23.80
CA THR A 481 6.39 10.57 -23.45
C THR A 481 6.10 11.01 -22.02
N ALA A 482 7.07 10.82 -21.12
CA ALA A 482 6.98 11.27 -19.73
C ALA A 482 7.90 12.49 -19.55
N SER A 483 7.35 13.60 -19.10
CA SER A 483 8.11 14.82 -18.85
C SER A 483 7.93 15.32 -17.43
N ILE A 484 9.03 15.69 -16.79
CA ILE A 484 9.05 16.37 -15.51
C ILE A 484 9.04 17.87 -15.77
N LEU A 485 8.05 18.55 -15.19
CA LEU A 485 7.99 20.01 -15.15
C LEU A 485 7.94 20.41 -13.68
N GLY A 486 8.80 21.34 -13.29
CA GLY A 486 8.99 21.65 -11.89
C GLY A 486 7.81 22.37 -11.25
N ASP A 487 7.36 21.86 -10.12
CA ASP A 487 6.90 22.70 -9.01
C ASP A 487 7.99 22.69 -7.94
N LYS A 488 8.08 23.79 -7.18
CA LYS A 488 9.04 23.91 -6.10
C LYS A 488 8.83 22.77 -5.11
N ALA A 489 9.72 21.81 -5.17
CA ALA A 489 9.89 20.89 -4.07
C ALA A 489 10.47 21.62 -2.85
N LEU A 490 10.57 20.93 -1.73
CA LEU A 490 11.18 21.38 -0.47
C LEU A 490 12.63 21.91 -0.60
N TYR A 491 13.21 21.80 -1.76
CA TYR A 491 14.52 22.31 -2.10
C TYR A 491 14.44 23.80 -2.45
N VAL A 492 15.28 24.58 -1.81
CA VAL A 492 15.36 26.06 -2.04
C VAL A 492 16.19 26.32 -3.29
N SER A 493 15.64 25.98 -4.44
CA SER A 493 16.26 26.32 -5.72
C SER A 493 15.36 27.30 -6.50
N ASN A 494 16.01 28.26 -7.16
CA ASN A 494 15.33 29.15 -8.11
C ASN A 494 15.29 28.57 -9.52
N THR A 495 15.74 27.33 -9.69
CA THR A 495 15.81 26.66 -10.98
C THR A 495 14.88 25.47 -11.02
N ILE A 496 14.32 25.21 -12.18
CA ILE A 496 13.43 24.11 -12.48
C ILE A 496 14.09 23.28 -13.58
N THR A 497 14.18 21.99 -13.39
CA THR A 497 14.68 21.08 -14.43
C THR A 497 13.53 20.57 -15.28
N ILE A 498 13.72 20.58 -16.57
CA ILE A 498 12.86 19.96 -17.58
C ILE A 498 13.58 18.72 -18.09
N ASP A 499 12.95 17.57 -17.96
CA ASP A 499 13.45 16.31 -18.53
C ASP A 499 12.30 15.55 -19.21
N VAL A 500 12.58 14.94 -20.35
CA VAL A 500 11.61 14.18 -21.14
C VAL A 500 12.18 12.81 -21.45
N LYS A 501 11.41 11.77 -21.11
CA LYS A 501 11.74 10.36 -21.42
C LYS A 501 10.75 9.79 -22.42
N TYR A 502 11.28 9.08 -23.39
CA TYR A 502 10.50 8.22 -24.28
C TYR A 502 10.47 6.82 -23.69
N VAL A 503 9.27 6.34 -23.47
CA VAL A 503 9.01 5.06 -22.79
C VAL A 503 8.33 4.12 -23.77
N PRO A 504 9.08 3.24 -24.47
CA PRO A 504 8.50 2.25 -25.37
C PRO A 504 7.62 1.26 -24.61
N LEU A 505 6.48 0.90 -25.20
CA LEU A 505 5.57 -0.09 -24.64
C LEU A 505 5.56 -1.36 -25.48
N PHE A 506 5.30 -1.25 -26.78
CA PHE A 506 5.31 -2.38 -27.72
C PHE A 506 5.50 -1.91 -29.18
N GLY A 507 5.85 -2.87 -30.04
CA GLY A 507 6.09 -2.63 -31.46
C GLY A 507 7.40 -1.89 -31.74
N ASP A 508 7.67 -1.57 -33.00
CA ASP A 508 8.82 -0.76 -33.40
C ASP A 508 8.52 0.73 -33.21
N THR A 509 9.01 1.27 -32.10
CA THR A 509 8.77 2.67 -31.72
C THR A 509 9.76 3.65 -32.37
N THR A 510 10.75 3.18 -33.12
CA THR A 510 11.78 4.05 -33.72
C THR A 510 11.21 5.02 -34.73
N LEU A 511 10.20 4.59 -35.51
CA LEU A 511 9.49 5.41 -36.49
C LEU A 511 8.37 6.27 -35.89
N ALA A 512 7.91 5.94 -34.68
CA ALA A 512 6.81 6.61 -34.00
C ALA A 512 7.28 7.62 -32.95
N THR A 513 8.59 7.77 -32.73
CA THR A 513 9.12 8.68 -31.71
C THR A 513 8.76 10.13 -32.05
N PRO A 514 7.94 10.81 -31.24
CA PRO A 514 7.51 12.17 -31.52
C PRO A 514 8.67 13.14 -31.35
N LYS A 515 8.68 14.21 -32.14
CA LYS A 515 9.56 15.35 -31.89
C LYS A 515 9.00 16.18 -30.74
N VAL A 516 9.78 16.37 -29.71
CA VAL A 516 9.46 17.31 -28.64
C VAL A 516 10.06 18.66 -28.99
N LEU A 517 9.21 19.67 -29.06
CA LEU A 517 9.59 21.07 -29.27
C LEU A 517 9.23 21.87 -28.02
N TYR A 518 10.06 22.84 -27.68
CA TYR A 518 9.77 23.72 -26.54
C TYR A 518 10.18 25.15 -26.83
N THR A 519 9.56 26.08 -26.09
CA THR A 519 9.99 27.50 -26.02
C THR A 519 10.17 27.90 -24.56
N THR A 520 10.92 28.95 -24.30
CA THR A 520 11.13 29.49 -22.95
C THR A 520 10.55 30.91 -22.79
N ASN A 521 9.69 31.30 -23.71
CA ASN A 521 9.13 32.66 -23.77
C ASN A 521 7.61 32.71 -24.00
N GLY A 522 6.93 31.57 -23.81
CA GLY A 522 5.48 31.45 -23.97
C GLY A 522 4.97 31.48 -25.41
N LYS A 523 5.83 31.49 -26.43
CA LYS A 523 5.42 31.42 -27.83
C LYS A 523 5.01 29.99 -28.20
N ASN A 524 4.19 29.86 -29.25
CA ASN A 524 3.76 28.57 -29.76
C ASN A 524 4.98 27.72 -30.18
N PRO A 525 5.24 26.56 -29.57
CA PRO A 525 6.37 25.72 -29.91
C PRO A 525 6.28 25.08 -31.31
N GLU A 526 5.11 24.96 -31.91
CA GLU A 526 4.97 24.49 -33.30
C GLU A 526 5.58 25.49 -34.31
N GLU A 527 5.55 26.78 -34.00
CA GLU A 527 6.05 27.83 -34.87
C GLU A 527 7.47 28.30 -34.50
N PHE A 528 7.77 28.34 -33.23
CA PHE A 528 8.98 28.96 -32.68
C PHE A 528 9.82 28.00 -31.82
N GLY A 529 9.41 26.73 -31.72
CA GLY A 529 10.02 25.77 -30.82
C GLY A 529 11.42 25.33 -31.20
N MET A 530 12.22 25.14 -30.18
CA MET A 530 13.53 24.46 -30.28
C MET A 530 13.33 22.96 -30.05
N PRO A 531 14.01 22.10 -30.81
CA PRO A 531 13.94 20.66 -30.55
C PRO A 531 14.58 20.34 -29.19
N TYR A 532 13.91 19.49 -28.41
CA TYR A 532 14.45 18.95 -27.18
C TYR A 532 15.61 18.00 -27.46
N GLN A 533 16.75 18.25 -26.82
CA GLN A 533 17.98 17.46 -27.02
C GLN A 533 18.47 16.78 -25.72
N GLY A 534 17.85 17.04 -24.59
CA GLY A 534 18.22 16.51 -23.29
C GLY A 534 17.73 17.42 -22.16
N SER A 535 17.88 16.98 -20.91
CA SER A 535 17.42 17.77 -19.79
C SER A 535 18.11 19.14 -19.69
N PHE A 536 17.35 20.15 -19.31
CA PHE A 536 17.84 21.51 -19.13
C PHE A 536 17.15 22.18 -17.95
N THR A 537 17.77 23.23 -17.42
CA THR A 537 17.21 24.01 -16.31
C THR A 537 16.75 25.36 -16.78
N ILE A 538 15.68 25.84 -16.16
CA ILE A 538 15.15 27.20 -16.32
C ILE A 538 15.06 27.88 -14.97
N VAL A 539 15.01 29.22 -14.99
CA VAL A 539 14.76 30.01 -13.78
C VAL A 539 13.25 29.97 -13.46
N ASP A 540 12.91 29.90 -12.19
CA ASP A 540 11.53 29.95 -11.72
C ASP A 540 10.81 31.20 -12.27
N GLY A 541 9.59 31.03 -12.75
CA GLY A 541 8.81 32.06 -13.43
C GLY A 541 8.98 32.12 -14.95
N THR A 542 9.85 31.29 -15.52
CA THR A 542 9.95 31.13 -16.98
C THR A 542 8.74 30.34 -17.49
N THR A 543 8.08 30.83 -18.54
CA THR A 543 7.03 30.10 -19.24
C THR A 543 7.63 29.16 -20.27
N VAL A 544 7.33 27.86 -20.15
CA VAL A 544 7.77 26.83 -21.09
C VAL A 544 6.61 26.28 -21.87
#